data_3dbe5a4fc0242d65d1bf7ac66de3bb79
#
_entry.id   3dbe5a4fc0242d65d1bf7ac66de3bb79
#
_cell.length_a   1.000
_cell.length_b   1.000
_cell.length_c   1.000
_cell.angle_alpha   90.00
_cell.angle_beta   90.00
_cell.angle_gamma   90.00
#
_symmetry.space_group_name_H-M   'P 1'
#
loop_
_entity.id
_entity.type
_entity.pdbx_description
1 polymer ?
#
loop_
_entity_poly.entity_id
_entity_poly.type
_entity_poly.pdbx_seq_one_letter_code
_entity_poly.pdbx_strand_id
1 'polypeptide(L)'
;AAKPTATYAMQMVETALAGEFGERCFRNCDVVDMTFACVGAVDALHNSMDFVRANPNKKAIVIASDYAKYELASTGEYTQGGGSVAFLISSDAKLLEIENKIGVATESVFDFFKPRREIGKSSVTGLPETFADKVEIFTDEPVFDGQYSNQCYQDRIKEAYTHYKEESGNVKPYENWRFLIFHLPYAFHGKRLFTEIFGIENGMNTA
;
A
#
# COMPACT_ATOMS: atom_id res chain seq x y z
N ALA A 1 19.42 -0.08 13.67
CA ALA A 1 18.55 0.13 12.53
C ALA A 1 18.44 -1.16 11.73
N ALA A 2 17.25 -1.51 11.31
CA ALA A 2 17.05 -2.65 10.43
C ALA A 2 17.50 -2.29 9.01
N LYS A 3 18.01 -3.28 8.27
CA LYS A 3 18.23 -3.08 6.84
C LYS A 3 16.89 -3.19 6.09
N PRO A 4 16.74 -2.59 4.90
CA PRO A 4 15.52 -2.70 4.12
C PRO A 4 15.16 -4.16 3.82
N THR A 5 13.88 -4.52 3.96
CA THR A 5 13.37 -5.88 3.66
C THR A 5 13.61 -6.24 2.21
N ALA A 6 13.46 -5.28 1.31
CA ALA A 6 13.74 -5.45 -0.11
C ALA A 6 15.19 -5.89 -0.41
N THR A 7 16.17 -5.62 0.46
CA THR A 7 17.54 -6.12 0.28
C THR A 7 17.64 -7.64 0.41
N TYR A 8 16.77 -8.27 1.20
CA TYR A 8 16.72 -9.73 1.29
C TYR A 8 16.17 -10.34 0.00
N ALA A 9 15.10 -9.77 -0.55
CA ALA A 9 14.55 -10.19 -1.83
C ALA A 9 15.60 -10.03 -2.95
N MET A 10 16.26 -8.88 -3.01
CA MET A 10 17.34 -8.62 -3.95
C MET A 10 18.45 -9.67 -3.82
N GLN A 11 18.92 -9.99 -2.61
CA GLN A 11 19.97 -10.97 -2.37
C GLN A 11 19.55 -12.38 -2.85
N MET A 12 18.31 -12.78 -2.62
CA MET A 12 17.81 -14.09 -3.08
C MET A 12 17.81 -14.17 -4.61
N VAL A 13 17.37 -13.14 -5.29
CA VAL A 13 17.35 -13.07 -6.76
C VAL A 13 18.80 -13.01 -7.30
N GLU A 14 19.68 -12.21 -6.69
CA GLU A 14 21.09 -12.12 -7.06
C GLU A 14 21.78 -13.48 -6.96
N THR A 15 21.53 -14.22 -5.89
CA THR A 15 22.08 -15.57 -5.70
C THR A 15 21.59 -16.53 -6.79
N ALA A 16 20.30 -16.47 -7.13
CA ALA A 16 19.72 -17.32 -8.18
C ALA A 16 20.28 -17.01 -9.58
N LEU A 17 20.63 -15.76 -9.83
CA LEU A 17 21.13 -15.29 -11.13
C LEU A 17 22.66 -15.26 -11.24
N ALA A 18 23.39 -15.58 -10.18
CA ALA A 18 24.86 -15.46 -10.15
C ALA A 18 25.55 -16.28 -11.23
N GLY A 19 25.02 -17.46 -11.59
CA GLY A 19 25.58 -18.31 -12.64
C GLY A 19 25.47 -17.73 -14.05
N GLU A 20 24.51 -16.86 -14.30
CA GLU A 20 24.26 -16.24 -15.61
C GLU A 20 24.85 -14.82 -15.70
N PHE A 21 24.69 -14.01 -14.66
CA PHE A 21 25.04 -12.59 -14.65
C PHE A 21 26.23 -12.24 -13.76
N GLY A 22 26.82 -13.23 -13.11
CA GLY A 22 27.93 -13.07 -12.17
C GLY A 22 27.49 -12.70 -10.76
N GLU A 23 28.39 -12.86 -9.80
CA GLU A 23 28.18 -12.46 -8.42
C GLU A 23 27.97 -10.94 -8.30
N ARG A 24 27.10 -10.54 -7.39
CA ARG A 24 26.80 -9.13 -7.12
C ARG A 24 26.28 -8.35 -8.34
N CYS A 25 25.47 -9.01 -9.20
CA CYS A 25 24.88 -8.38 -10.39
C CYS A 25 23.98 -7.17 -10.05
N PHE A 26 23.41 -7.09 -8.84
CA PHE A 26 22.63 -5.95 -8.35
C PHE A 26 23.39 -4.99 -7.43
N ARG A 27 24.73 -5.04 -7.38
CA ARG A 27 25.54 -4.20 -6.47
C ARG A 27 25.30 -2.69 -6.58
N ASN A 28 24.77 -2.22 -7.69
CA ASN A 28 24.48 -0.81 -7.95
C ASN A 28 22.97 -0.50 -7.94
N CYS A 29 22.13 -1.42 -7.45
CA CYS A 29 20.73 -1.14 -7.24
C CYS A 29 20.55 -0.36 -5.94
N ASP A 30 19.76 0.70 -6.01
CA ASP A 30 19.22 1.36 -4.83
C ASP A 30 18.01 0.57 -4.31
N VAL A 31 17.90 0.40 -3.00
CA VAL A 31 16.89 -0.46 -2.39
C VAL A 31 16.31 0.22 -1.17
N VAL A 32 15.02 0.47 -1.19
CA VAL A 32 14.27 1.13 -0.12
C VAL A 32 13.01 0.35 0.23
N ASP A 33 12.57 0.46 1.49
CA ASP A 33 11.25 0.00 1.92
C ASP A 33 10.32 1.20 2.05
N MET A 34 9.09 1.02 1.59
CA MET A 34 7.99 1.92 1.87
C MET A 34 6.98 1.20 2.74
N THR A 35 6.97 1.54 4.02
CA THR A 35 6.13 0.91 5.03
C THR A 35 4.93 1.79 5.33
N PHE A 36 3.95 1.74 4.49
CA PHE A 36 2.71 2.48 4.64
C PHE A 36 1.54 1.56 4.29
N ALA A 37 0.92 0.95 5.25
CA ALA A 37 -0.24 0.06 5.16
C ALA A 37 -0.68 -0.28 3.70
N CYS A 38 -1.98 -0.10 3.38
CA CYS A 38 -2.56 -0.49 2.09
C CYS A 38 -2.10 0.35 0.89
N VAL A 39 -1.54 1.55 1.08
CA VAL A 39 -1.10 2.44 -0.03
C VAL A 39 0.41 2.44 -0.25
N GLY A 40 1.20 1.78 0.58
CA GLY A 40 2.66 1.76 0.45
C GLY A 40 3.16 1.31 -0.92
N ALA A 41 2.52 0.31 -1.52
CA ALA A 41 2.87 -0.14 -2.87
C ALA A 41 2.48 0.87 -3.95
N VAL A 42 1.39 1.62 -3.77
CA VAL A 42 0.96 2.69 -4.69
C VAL A 42 1.94 3.86 -4.62
N ASP A 43 2.39 4.24 -3.42
CA ASP A 43 3.41 5.26 -3.24
C ASP A 43 4.76 4.83 -3.84
N ALA A 44 5.16 3.58 -3.62
CA ALA A 44 6.36 3.02 -4.24
C ALA A 44 6.28 3.02 -5.77
N LEU A 45 5.11 2.69 -6.33
CA LEU A 45 4.85 2.73 -7.77
C LEU A 45 4.97 4.16 -8.30
N HIS A 46 4.34 5.14 -7.64
CA HIS A 46 4.38 6.54 -8.03
C HIS A 46 5.82 7.08 -8.03
N ASN A 47 6.54 6.90 -6.92
CA ASN A 47 7.95 7.31 -6.83
C ASN A 47 8.84 6.62 -7.89
N SER A 48 8.60 5.35 -8.17
CA SER A 48 9.34 4.61 -9.19
C SER A 48 9.02 5.09 -10.61
N MET A 49 7.79 5.49 -10.88
CA MET A 49 7.42 6.11 -12.17
C MET A 49 8.14 7.44 -12.36
N ASP A 50 8.17 8.29 -11.35
CA ASP A 50 8.87 9.58 -11.42
C ASP A 50 10.38 9.40 -11.59
N PHE A 51 10.97 8.41 -10.91
CA PHE A 51 12.37 8.04 -11.12
C PHE A 51 12.64 7.61 -12.56
N VAL A 52 11.79 6.79 -13.17
CA VAL A 52 11.95 6.31 -14.55
C VAL A 52 11.66 7.43 -15.54
N ARG A 53 10.67 8.30 -15.29
CA ARG A 53 10.41 9.48 -16.12
C ARG A 53 11.59 10.43 -16.18
N ALA A 54 12.24 10.65 -15.03
CA ALA A 54 13.47 11.45 -14.97
C ALA A 54 14.68 10.74 -15.58
N ASN A 55 14.68 9.42 -15.67
CA ASN A 55 15.78 8.59 -16.15
C ASN A 55 15.28 7.48 -17.09
N PRO A 56 14.88 7.76 -18.34
CA PRO A 56 14.19 6.81 -19.22
C PRO A 56 14.94 5.51 -19.53
N ASN A 57 16.26 5.51 -19.38
CA ASN A 57 17.12 4.34 -19.60
C ASN A 57 17.22 3.43 -18.35
N LYS A 58 16.66 3.87 -17.24
CA LYS A 58 16.65 3.09 -16.00
C LYS A 58 15.31 2.37 -15.83
N LYS A 59 15.31 1.40 -14.94
CA LYS A 59 14.13 0.61 -14.59
C LYS A 59 14.02 0.56 -13.07
N ALA A 60 12.83 0.34 -12.57
CA ALA A 60 12.58 0.07 -11.17
C ALA A 60 11.72 -1.18 -11.01
N ILE A 61 11.87 -1.88 -9.90
CA ILE A 61 11.00 -2.99 -9.52
C ILE A 61 10.30 -2.59 -8.24
N VAL A 62 8.98 -2.61 -8.25
CA VAL A 62 8.15 -2.43 -7.07
C VAL A 62 7.61 -3.78 -6.65
N ILE A 63 7.82 -4.13 -5.40
CA ILE A 63 7.29 -5.38 -4.82
C ILE A 63 6.30 -5.00 -3.73
N ALA A 64 5.02 -5.31 -3.97
CA ALA A 64 3.99 -5.28 -2.95
C ALA A 64 3.94 -6.66 -2.29
N SER A 65 4.20 -6.73 -0.99
CA SER A 65 4.19 -8.00 -0.27
C SER A 65 3.67 -7.76 1.14
N ASP A 66 2.64 -8.48 1.51
CA ASP A 66 2.06 -8.39 2.84
C ASP A 66 1.53 -9.75 3.30
N TYR A 67 1.51 -9.89 4.61
CA TYR A 67 0.87 -10.98 5.32
C TYR A 67 0.00 -10.40 6.44
N ALA A 68 -1.21 -10.00 6.07
CA ALA A 68 -2.15 -9.38 6.98
C ALA A 68 -2.67 -10.40 7.98
N LYS A 69 -2.50 -10.09 9.29
CA LYS A 69 -2.97 -10.90 10.40
C LYS A 69 -3.92 -10.09 11.25
N TYR A 70 -4.93 -10.76 11.77
CA TYR A 70 -5.87 -10.19 12.72
C TYR A 70 -6.05 -11.16 13.89
N GLU A 71 -6.53 -10.65 15.00
CA GLU A 71 -6.91 -11.47 16.15
C GLU A 71 -8.03 -12.44 15.75
N LEU A 72 -7.92 -13.68 16.18
CA LEU A 72 -8.94 -14.70 15.91
C LEU A 72 -10.29 -14.29 16.51
N ALA A 73 -11.35 -14.57 15.80
CA ALA A 73 -12.73 -14.19 16.15
C ALA A 73 -12.96 -12.65 16.17
N SER A 74 -11.99 -11.83 15.70
CA SER A 74 -12.21 -10.41 15.48
C SER A 74 -12.96 -10.15 14.18
N THR A 75 -13.49 -8.93 14.02
CA THR A 75 -14.14 -8.50 12.77
C THR A 75 -13.17 -8.43 11.60
N GLY A 76 -11.87 -8.32 11.86
CA GLY A 76 -10.81 -8.30 10.86
C GLY A 76 -10.42 -9.67 10.31
N GLU A 77 -10.71 -10.76 11.02
CA GLU A 77 -10.26 -12.11 10.64
C GLU A 77 -10.64 -12.49 9.19
N TYR A 78 -11.82 -12.11 8.75
CA TYR A 78 -12.29 -12.39 7.39
C TYR A 78 -11.55 -11.63 6.29
N THR A 79 -10.76 -10.62 6.65
CA THR A 79 -10.00 -9.79 5.71
C THR A 79 -8.51 -10.10 5.72
N GLN A 80 -8.07 -11.06 6.53
CA GLN A 80 -6.68 -11.47 6.59
C GLN A 80 -6.28 -12.27 5.35
N GLY A 81 -4.99 -12.23 5.05
CA GLY A 81 -4.45 -12.96 3.92
C GLY A 81 -2.98 -12.63 3.68
N GLY A 82 -2.37 -13.37 2.78
CA GLY A 82 -0.99 -13.13 2.37
C GLY A 82 -0.86 -13.13 0.86
N GLY A 83 0.00 -12.28 0.36
CA GLY A 83 0.28 -12.19 -1.06
C GLY A 83 1.49 -11.34 -1.39
N SER A 84 2.01 -11.55 -2.58
CA SER A 84 3.08 -10.72 -3.13
C SER A 84 2.90 -10.56 -4.63
N VAL A 85 3.19 -9.36 -5.11
CA VAL A 85 3.19 -9.03 -6.53
C VAL A 85 4.39 -8.13 -6.84
N ALA A 86 5.00 -8.34 -8.00
CA ALA A 86 6.11 -7.52 -8.47
C ALA A 86 5.76 -6.83 -9.79
N PHE A 87 6.10 -5.55 -9.90
CA PHE A 87 5.92 -4.72 -11.10
C PHE A 87 7.27 -4.26 -11.62
N LEU A 88 7.53 -4.46 -12.88
CA LEU A 88 8.66 -3.82 -13.58
C LEU A 88 8.19 -2.50 -14.18
N ILE A 89 8.81 -1.41 -13.75
CA ILE A 89 8.55 -0.06 -14.21
C ILE A 89 9.61 0.32 -15.23
N SER A 90 9.18 0.76 -16.40
CA SER A 90 10.05 1.20 -17.48
C SER A 90 9.40 2.29 -18.32
N SER A 91 10.20 3.04 -19.09
CA SER A 91 9.69 4.02 -20.08
C SER A 91 8.99 3.39 -21.28
N ASP A 92 9.16 2.08 -21.48
CA ASP A 92 8.53 1.29 -22.55
C ASP A 92 7.52 0.33 -21.93
N ALA A 93 6.32 0.83 -21.65
CA ALA A 93 5.24 0.07 -21.05
C ALA A 93 4.77 -1.05 -21.99
N LYS A 94 4.66 -2.30 -21.46
CA LYS A 94 4.23 -3.48 -22.24
C LYS A 94 2.81 -3.96 -21.88
N LEU A 95 2.41 -3.81 -20.64
CA LEU A 95 1.14 -4.34 -20.13
C LEU A 95 0.18 -3.22 -19.74
N LEU A 96 0.69 -2.18 -19.10
CA LEU A 96 -0.09 -1.11 -18.50
C LEU A 96 0.68 0.20 -18.61
N GLU A 97 0.06 1.23 -19.17
CA GLU A 97 0.55 2.60 -19.12
C GLU A 97 -0.22 3.37 -18.05
N ILE A 98 0.52 4.06 -17.18
CA ILE A 98 -0.06 4.86 -16.10
C ILE A 98 0.12 6.33 -16.46
N GLU A 99 -0.99 7.05 -16.54
CA GLU A 99 -1.02 8.48 -16.81
C GLU A 99 -0.37 9.32 -15.72
N ASN A 100 -0.01 10.56 -16.06
CA ASN A 100 0.64 11.47 -15.11
C ASN A 100 -0.33 12.10 -14.11
N LYS A 101 -1.61 12.05 -14.40
CA LYS A 101 -2.63 12.69 -13.57
C LYS A 101 -3.19 11.70 -12.58
N ILE A 102 -3.09 12.04 -11.31
CA ILE A 102 -3.58 11.23 -10.20
C ILE A 102 -4.37 12.10 -9.23
N GLY A 103 -5.36 11.53 -8.59
CA GLY A 103 -6.06 12.15 -7.48
C GLY A 103 -5.48 11.67 -6.16
N VAL A 104 -5.22 12.61 -5.26
CA VAL A 104 -4.68 12.32 -3.93
C VAL A 104 -5.53 13.00 -2.87
N ALA A 105 -5.74 12.30 -1.76
CA ALA A 105 -6.36 12.86 -0.56
C ALA A 105 -5.67 12.27 0.67
N THR A 106 -5.37 13.13 1.64
CA THR A 106 -4.66 12.73 2.86
C THR A 106 -5.28 13.42 4.06
N GLU A 107 -5.54 12.65 5.10
CA GLU A 107 -5.96 13.16 6.40
C GLU A 107 -5.34 12.30 7.51
N SER A 108 -4.96 12.94 8.61
CA SER A 108 -4.44 12.24 9.79
C SER A 108 -5.61 11.79 10.67
N VAL A 109 -5.96 10.52 10.60
CA VAL A 109 -7.04 9.90 11.38
C VAL A 109 -6.58 8.59 12.01
N PHE A 110 -7.25 8.16 13.07
CA PHE A 110 -6.95 6.90 13.77
C PHE A 110 -8.04 5.86 13.48
N ASP A 111 -8.26 5.57 12.21
CA ASP A 111 -9.26 4.61 11.76
C ASP A 111 -8.75 3.16 11.80
N PHE A 112 -7.44 2.97 11.69
CA PHE A 112 -6.77 1.68 11.62
C PHE A 112 -5.33 1.84 12.10
N PHE A 113 -4.94 1.20 13.20
CA PHE A 113 -3.61 1.34 13.78
C PHE A 113 -3.17 0.12 14.58
N LYS A 114 -1.87 -0.05 14.75
CA LYS A 114 -1.27 -1.08 15.59
C LYS A 114 -0.97 -0.47 16.95
N PRO A 115 -1.72 -0.83 18.02
CA PRO A 115 -1.51 -0.28 19.34
C PRO A 115 -0.21 -0.78 19.97
N ARG A 116 0.32 0.00 20.90
CA ARG A 116 1.40 -0.44 21.77
C ARG A 116 0.82 -1.19 22.96
N ARG A 117 1.57 -2.15 23.47
CA ARG A 117 1.29 -2.81 24.74
C ARG A 117 2.57 -3.07 25.53
N GLU A 118 2.46 -3.14 26.83
CA GLU A 118 3.52 -3.61 27.70
C GLU A 118 3.46 -5.12 27.85
N ILE A 119 4.60 -5.78 27.71
CA ILE A 119 4.77 -7.20 28.01
C ILE A 119 5.88 -7.39 29.03
N GLY A 120 5.84 -8.48 29.77
CA GLY A 120 6.91 -8.85 30.69
C GLY A 120 8.21 -9.15 29.92
N LYS A 121 9.33 -8.72 30.46
CA LYS A 121 10.67 -8.99 29.90
C LYS A 121 10.89 -10.49 29.60
N SER A 122 10.38 -11.37 30.46
CA SER A 122 10.47 -12.82 30.27
C SER A 122 9.81 -13.35 29.00
N SER A 123 8.93 -12.55 28.40
CA SER A 123 8.25 -12.90 27.15
C SER A 123 9.06 -12.55 25.90
N VAL A 124 10.23 -11.92 26.05
CA VAL A 124 11.10 -11.49 24.94
C VAL A 124 12.46 -12.16 25.05
N THR A 125 12.81 -12.94 24.05
CA THR A 125 14.11 -13.64 24.01
C THR A 125 15.23 -12.67 23.62
N GLY A 126 16.39 -12.81 24.26
CA GLY A 126 17.61 -12.08 23.88
C GLY A 126 17.75 -10.67 24.44
N LEU A 127 16.86 -10.25 25.37
CA LEU A 127 17.02 -8.98 26.07
C LEU A 127 18.12 -9.07 27.13
N PRO A 128 18.99 -8.03 27.28
CA PRO A 128 19.94 -7.94 28.36
C PRO A 128 19.27 -7.96 29.74
N GLU A 129 19.95 -8.47 30.76
CA GLU A 129 19.44 -8.45 32.14
C GLU A 129 19.16 -7.04 32.67
N THR A 130 19.90 -6.06 32.15
CA THR A 130 19.76 -4.64 32.51
C THR A 130 18.51 -3.97 31.96
N PHE A 131 17.75 -4.66 31.10
CA PHE A 131 16.48 -4.12 30.60
C PHE A 131 15.42 -4.05 31.70
N ALA A 132 14.49 -3.10 31.57
CA ALA A 132 13.36 -2.98 32.49
C ALA A 132 12.51 -4.26 32.50
N ASP A 133 11.79 -4.51 33.62
CA ASP A 133 10.94 -5.69 33.78
C ASP A 133 9.78 -5.75 32.78
N LYS A 134 9.44 -4.61 32.19
CA LYS A 134 8.44 -4.46 31.14
C LYS A 134 9.05 -3.84 29.90
N VAL A 135 8.61 -4.32 28.77
CA VAL A 135 9.02 -3.85 27.44
C VAL A 135 7.77 -3.42 26.67
N GLU A 136 7.81 -2.22 26.11
CA GLU A 136 6.77 -1.74 25.21
C GLU A 136 6.99 -2.32 23.81
N ILE A 137 5.97 -2.92 23.25
CA ILE A 137 5.97 -3.44 21.88
C ILE A 137 4.75 -2.96 21.10
N PHE A 138 4.85 -2.92 19.79
CA PHE A 138 3.68 -2.83 18.93
C PHE A 138 3.06 -4.22 18.75
N THR A 139 1.73 -4.29 18.72
CA THR A 139 1.05 -5.51 18.34
C THR A 139 1.17 -5.74 16.85
N ASP A 140 1.23 -7.00 16.43
CA ASP A 140 1.19 -7.34 15.00
C ASP A 140 -0.22 -7.15 14.42
N GLU A 141 -1.23 -7.36 15.26
CA GLU A 141 -2.63 -7.26 14.89
C GLU A 141 -3.10 -5.80 15.02
N PRO A 142 -3.67 -5.23 13.96
CA PRO A 142 -4.26 -3.90 14.04
C PRO A 142 -5.60 -3.92 14.74
N VAL A 143 -5.98 -2.76 15.29
CA VAL A 143 -7.32 -2.48 15.77
C VAL A 143 -7.96 -1.38 14.93
N PHE A 144 -9.27 -1.44 14.77
CA PHE A 144 -10.03 -0.45 14.04
C PHE A 144 -11.51 -0.44 14.46
N ASP A 145 -12.16 0.71 14.32
CA ASP A 145 -13.62 0.82 14.33
C ASP A 145 -14.13 0.64 12.90
N GLY A 146 -14.90 -0.42 12.66
CA GLY A 146 -15.32 -0.79 11.31
C GLY A 146 -16.21 0.26 10.63
N GLN A 147 -17.06 0.96 11.38
CA GLN A 147 -17.92 2.01 10.82
C GLN A 147 -17.11 3.27 10.52
N TYR A 148 -16.29 3.69 11.45
CA TYR A 148 -15.43 4.86 11.27
C TYR A 148 -14.41 4.64 10.15
N SER A 149 -13.78 3.46 10.10
CA SER A 149 -12.86 3.11 9.01
C SER A 149 -13.52 3.11 7.63
N ASN A 150 -14.77 2.62 7.54
CA ASN A 150 -15.56 2.72 6.31
C ASN A 150 -15.82 4.17 5.89
N GLN A 151 -16.14 5.04 6.83
CA GLN A 151 -16.34 6.46 6.55
C GLN A 151 -15.05 7.12 6.07
N CYS A 152 -13.94 6.87 6.75
CA CYS A 152 -12.63 7.37 6.35
C CYS A 152 -12.26 6.94 4.92
N TYR A 153 -12.51 5.68 4.57
CA TYR A 153 -12.29 5.16 3.23
C TYR A 153 -13.12 5.89 2.18
N GLN A 154 -14.41 6.08 2.44
CA GLN A 154 -15.32 6.75 1.50
C GLN A 154 -14.93 8.22 1.30
N ASP A 155 -14.66 8.93 2.39
CA ASP A 155 -14.33 10.35 2.34
C ASP A 155 -13.02 10.58 1.58
N ARG A 156 -12.00 9.79 1.85
CA ARG A 156 -10.70 9.94 1.14
C ARG A 156 -10.81 9.64 -0.34
N ILE A 157 -11.58 8.65 -0.75
CA ILE A 157 -11.72 8.37 -2.18
C ILE A 157 -12.57 9.44 -2.89
N LYS A 158 -13.61 9.98 -2.26
CA LYS A 158 -14.36 11.11 -2.83
C LYS A 158 -13.47 12.35 -3.02
N GLU A 159 -12.67 12.67 -2.04
CA GLU A 159 -11.71 13.77 -2.14
C GLU A 159 -10.66 13.53 -3.22
N ALA A 160 -10.08 12.33 -3.28
CA ALA A 160 -9.13 11.96 -4.32
C ALA A 160 -9.76 12.00 -5.71
N TYR A 161 -11.01 11.57 -5.85
CA TYR A 161 -11.77 11.68 -7.09
C TYR A 161 -12.00 13.14 -7.50
N THR A 162 -12.34 14.01 -6.54
CA THR A 162 -12.50 15.44 -6.77
C THR A 162 -11.20 16.07 -7.23
N HIS A 163 -10.10 15.79 -6.55
CA HIS A 163 -8.77 16.25 -6.95
C HIS A 163 -8.37 15.75 -8.34
N TYR A 164 -8.68 14.50 -8.67
CA TYR A 164 -8.43 13.98 -10.02
C TYR A 164 -9.23 14.73 -11.10
N LYS A 165 -10.47 15.12 -10.82
CA LYS A 165 -11.27 15.95 -11.74
C LYS A 165 -10.61 17.30 -11.99
N GLU A 166 -10.11 17.93 -10.94
CA GLU A 166 -9.39 19.22 -11.03
C GLU A 166 -8.11 19.07 -11.86
N GLU A 167 -7.28 18.08 -11.56
CA GLU A 167 -6.03 17.81 -12.27
C GLU A 167 -6.22 17.42 -13.74
N SER A 168 -7.25 16.63 -14.03
CA SER A 168 -7.55 16.17 -15.39
C SER A 168 -8.33 17.17 -16.23
N GLY A 169 -9.01 18.14 -15.59
CA GLY A 169 -9.96 19.04 -16.24
C GLY A 169 -11.22 18.34 -16.75
N ASN A 170 -11.44 17.06 -16.37
CA ASN A 170 -12.60 16.29 -16.81
C ASN A 170 -13.69 16.29 -15.74
N VAL A 171 -14.85 16.80 -16.09
CA VAL A 171 -15.99 16.95 -15.16
C VAL A 171 -16.57 15.60 -14.73
N LYS A 172 -16.64 14.64 -15.64
CA LYS A 172 -17.16 13.28 -15.41
C LYS A 172 -16.20 12.21 -15.95
N PRO A 173 -15.03 12.02 -15.33
CA PRO A 173 -14.02 11.13 -15.87
C PRO A 173 -14.48 9.68 -16.04
N TYR A 174 -15.36 9.19 -15.18
CA TYR A 174 -15.89 7.82 -15.23
C TYR A 174 -16.65 7.49 -16.51
N GLU A 175 -17.17 8.44 -17.24
CA GLU A 175 -17.86 8.21 -18.53
C GLU A 175 -16.93 7.66 -19.60
N ASN A 176 -15.62 7.88 -19.44
CA ASN A 176 -14.58 7.40 -20.34
C ASN A 176 -13.86 6.15 -19.84
N TRP A 177 -14.18 5.67 -18.65
CA TRP A 177 -13.53 4.50 -18.06
C TRP A 177 -14.23 3.21 -18.47
N ARG A 178 -13.45 2.26 -18.92
CA ARG A 178 -13.97 0.93 -19.25
C ARG A 178 -14.11 0.03 -18.05
N PHE A 179 -13.20 0.17 -17.08
CA PHE A 179 -13.14 -0.61 -15.87
C PHE A 179 -12.83 0.27 -14.68
N LEU A 180 -13.29 -0.16 -13.51
CA LEU A 180 -12.99 0.42 -12.21
C LEU A 180 -12.32 -0.64 -11.35
N ILE A 181 -11.14 -0.32 -10.82
CA ILE A 181 -10.38 -1.21 -9.95
C ILE A 181 -10.24 -0.51 -8.61
N PHE A 182 -10.67 -1.16 -7.54
CA PHE A 182 -10.61 -0.62 -6.19
C PHE A 182 -9.72 -1.48 -5.30
N HIS A 183 -9.06 -0.84 -4.36
CA HIS A 183 -8.63 -1.53 -3.15
C HIS A 183 -9.87 -1.95 -2.37
N LEU A 184 -9.97 -3.22 -2.00
CA LEU A 184 -11.18 -3.79 -1.39
C LEU A 184 -10.86 -4.43 -0.03
N PRO A 185 -10.76 -3.63 1.06
CA PRO A 185 -10.71 -4.20 2.42
C PRO A 185 -11.95 -5.06 2.71
N TYR A 186 -13.06 -4.68 2.11
CA TYR A 186 -14.32 -5.39 2.14
C TYR A 186 -14.95 -5.39 0.73
N ALA A 187 -15.45 -6.53 0.28
CA ALA A 187 -15.85 -6.76 -1.11
C ALA A 187 -16.88 -5.75 -1.67
N PHE A 188 -17.74 -5.19 -0.82
CA PHE A 188 -18.79 -4.26 -1.25
C PHE A 188 -18.36 -2.79 -1.26
N HIS A 189 -17.18 -2.44 -0.76
CA HIS A 189 -16.73 -1.04 -0.65
C HIS A 189 -16.73 -0.34 -2.00
N GLY A 190 -16.08 -0.93 -3.01
CA GLY A 190 -15.98 -0.31 -4.33
C GLY A 190 -17.33 -0.05 -4.97
N LYS A 191 -18.26 -1.00 -4.85
CA LYS A 191 -19.62 -0.84 -5.39
C LYS A 191 -20.39 0.28 -4.69
N ARG A 192 -20.38 0.31 -3.36
CA ARG A 192 -21.06 1.35 -2.57
C ARG A 192 -20.53 2.73 -2.92
N LEU A 193 -19.21 2.87 -2.89
CA LEU A 193 -18.52 4.12 -3.15
C LEU A 193 -18.82 4.66 -4.55
N PHE A 194 -18.71 3.80 -5.57
CA PHE A 194 -18.98 4.24 -6.93
C PHE A 194 -20.45 4.59 -7.15
N THR A 195 -21.37 3.85 -6.53
CA THR A 195 -22.81 4.18 -6.56
C THR A 195 -23.06 5.57 -5.98
N GLU A 196 -22.39 5.91 -4.89
CA GLU A 196 -22.51 7.21 -4.24
C GLU A 196 -21.92 8.34 -5.11
N ILE A 197 -20.70 8.17 -5.62
CA ILE A 197 -20.07 9.12 -6.54
C ILE A 197 -20.97 9.34 -7.78
N PHE A 198 -21.45 8.26 -8.38
CA PHE A 198 -22.31 8.31 -9.54
C PHE A 198 -23.62 9.04 -9.25
N GLY A 199 -24.22 8.78 -8.09
CA GLY A 199 -25.43 9.45 -7.64
C GLY A 199 -25.25 10.96 -7.47
N ILE A 200 -24.19 11.38 -6.79
CA ILE A 200 -23.84 12.79 -6.60
C ILE A 200 -23.64 13.49 -7.95
N GLU A 201 -22.86 12.90 -8.84
CA GLU A 201 -22.53 13.47 -10.16
C GLU A 201 -23.76 13.59 -11.07
N ASN A 202 -24.80 12.81 -10.85
CA ASN A 202 -26.03 12.81 -11.66
C ASN A 202 -27.23 13.40 -10.92
N GLY A 203 -27.02 14.07 -9.78
CA GLY A 203 -28.08 14.72 -9.02
C GLY A 203 -29.12 13.76 -8.44
N MET A 204 -28.73 12.50 -8.23
CA MET A 204 -29.58 11.48 -7.61
C MET A 204 -29.53 11.61 -6.10
N ASN A 205 -30.66 11.38 -5.43
CA ASN A 205 -30.68 11.26 -3.98
C ASN A 205 -30.10 9.88 -3.61
N THR A 206 -28.94 9.86 -2.95
CA THR A 206 -28.22 8.64 -2.55
C THR A 206 -28.48 8.27 -1.08
N ALA A 207 -29.47 8.86 -0.45
CA ALA A 207 -29.87 8.58 0.94
C ALA A 207 -30.55 7.22 1.09
#